data_91444f687404da821e26818c37132005
#
_entry.id   91444f687404da821e26818c37132005
#
_cell.length_a   1.000
_cell.length_b   1.000
_cell.length_c   1.000
_cell.angle_alpha   90.00
_cell.angle_beta   90.00
_cell.angle_gamma   90.00
#
_symmetry.space_group_name_H-M   'P 1'
#
loop_
_entity.id
_entity.type
_entity.pdbx_description
1 polymer ?
#
loop_
_entity_poly.entity_id
_entity_poly.type
_entity_poly.pdbx_seq_one_letter_code
_entity_poly.pdbx_strand_id
1 'polypeptide(L)'
;MKKIKTRKKNNFVKKIFVKVCRILGYELIDQNNFEIPTLEKNALENISIAGKKSISIPLGQIDITRKVKSLNVYFRSCSKVNLWNQNKERTFEANKDEYALRSLYSILKSINYSKKNFNEINIKLSIIDDNSSDEFIQNMKKLLSKFDIDNEIISLQKNEVTQDVKDSNFASIKKCYTLAKENSEDLIYFVEDDYIHDEICILEMIATYERIVTQLNKEILLCPTDYPYLYASCDPTYIFLGNKKHWRKTEQSLGTFLISKINLNIYWKNLLQFASGEDDPGELALHKIYEKEPCFSPIPSLAIHCANINSIYGISPNINWQKIWDDNKI
;
A
#
# COMPACT_ATOMS: atom_id res chain seq x y z
N MET A 1 5.36 28.49 -15.35
CA MET A 1 5.24 28.57 -13.89
C MET A 1 5.71 29.94 -13.41
N LYS A 2 4.88 30.71 -12.71
CA LYS A 2 5.31 31.97 -12.09
C LYS A 2 6.29 31.65 -10.96
N LYS A 3 7.52 32.17 -11.02
CA LYS A 3 8.48 32.10 -9.89
C LYS A 3 7.84 32.71 -8.65
N ILE A 4 7.71 31.91 -7.59
CA ILE A 4 7.29 32.39 -6.28
C ILE A 4 8.37 33.38 -5.81
N LYS A 5 7.96 34.59 -5.41
CA LYS A 5 8.89 35.61 -4.97
C LYS A 5 9.66 35.13 -3.74
N THR A 6 10.97 35.00 -3.89
CA THR A 6 11.87 34.69 -2.78
C THR A 6 11.84 35.82 -1.76
N ARG A 7 11.87 35.42 -0.51
CA ARG A 7 11.77 36.23 0.71
C ARG A 7 12.74 37.42 0.76
N LYS A 8 12.29 38.55 1.24
CA LYS A 8 13.17 39.66 1.69
C LYS A 8 14.08 39.18 2.82
N LYS A 9 15.40 39.47 2.73
CA LYS A 9 16.37 39.17 3.79
C LYS A 9 15.84 39.64 5.15
N ASN A 10 15.85 38.74 6.13
CA ASN A 10 15.47 39.11 7.49
C ASN A 10 16.39 40.21 8.04
N ASN A 11 15.82 41.31 8.51
CA ASN A 11 16.53 42.34 9.25
C ASN A 11 17.15 41.75 10.53
N PHE A 12 18.33 42.21 10.90
CA PHE A 12 19.02 41.85 12.15
C PHE A 12 18.11 41.96 13.39
N VAL A 13 17.32 43.04 13.45
CA VAL A 13 16.33 43.28 14.52
C VAL A 13 15.27 42.16 14.59
N LYS A 14 14.77 41.72 13.44
CA LYS A 14 13.78 40.62 13.39
C LYS A 14 14.39 39.30 13.93
N LYS A 15 15.67 39.05 13.65
CA LYS A 15 16.36 37.85 14.18
C LYS A 15 16.51 37.86 15.69
N ILE A 16 16.87 39.03 16.25
CA ILE A 16 16.97 39.19 17.72
C ILE A 16 15.60 39.02 18.37
N PHE A 17 14.56 39.65 17.82
CA PHE A 17 13.19 39.52 18.32
C PHE A 17 12.71 38.07 18.33
N VAL A 18 12.92 37.32 17.23
CA VAL A 18 12.59 35.89 17.15
C VAL A 18 13.33 35.09 18.22
N LYS A 19 14.63 35.39 18.44
CA LYS A 19 15.44 34.72 19.47
C LYS A 19 14.93 34.99 20.88
N VAL A 20 14.54 36.22 21.16
CA VAL A 20 13.97 36.61 22.48
C VAL A 20 12.63 35.91 22.71
N CYS A 21 11.74 35.89 21.73
CA CYS A 21 10.47 35.15 21.84
C CYS A 21 10.67 33.69 22.15
N ARG A 22 11.65 33.03 21.51
CA ARG A 22 11.98 31.63 21.79
C ARG A 22 12.51 31.36 23.17
N ILE A 23 13.37 32.24 23.67
CA ILE A 23 13.85 32.17 25.08
C ILE A 23 12.66 32.26 26.06
N LEU A 24 11.65 33.03 25.69
CA LEU A 24 10.42 33.18 26.48
C LEU A 24 9.39 32.06 26.24
N GLY A 25 9.70 31.06 25.40
CA GLY A 25 8.81 29.94 25.11
C GLY A 25 7.75 30.21 24.03
N TYR A 26 7.87 31.29 23.25
CA TYR A 26 6.96 31.63 22.16
C TYR A 26 7.58 31.36 20.79
N GLU A 27 6.79 30.82 19.87
CA GLU A 27 7.14 30.69 18.45
C GLU A 27 6.41 31.73 17.62
N LEU A 28 7.12 32.41 16.72
CA LEU A 28 6.56 33.41 15.81
C LEU A 28 6.26 32.77 14.45
N ILE A 29 5.02 32.82 14.03
CA ILE A 29 4.54 32.34 12.74
C ILE A 29 4.21 33.55 11.86
N ASP A 30 4.76 33.58 10.63
CA ASP A 30 4.37 34.57 9.62
C ASP A 30 3.04 34.12 8.99
N GLN A 31 1.94 34.73 9.42
CA GLN A 31 0.58 34.40 8.96
C GLN A 31 0.39 34.56 7.46
N ASN A 32 1.20 35.38 6.80
CA ASN A 32 1.07 35.59 5.34
C ASN A 32 1.80 34.54 4.50
N ASN A 33 2.78 33.85 5.08
CA ASN A 33 3.62 32.90 4.35
C ASN A 33 3.65 31.50 4.95
N PHE A 34 3.03 31.25 6.10
CA PHE A 34 3.14 30.01 6.87
C PHE A 34 4.60 29.57 7.11
N GLU A 35 5.55 30.52 7.11
CA GLU A 35 6.96 30.25 7.31
C GLU A 35 7.33 30.43 8.76
N ILE A 36 7.98 29.42 9.33
CA ILE A 36 8.71 29.57 10.59
C ILE A 36 10.05 30.23 10.29
N PRO A 37 10.35 31.42 10.88
CA PRO A 37 11.56 32.19 10.56
C PRO A 37 12.89 31.48 10.78
N THR A 38 12.86 30.30 11.35
CA THR A 38 14.03 29.53 11.79
C THR A 38 14.33 28.33 10.94
N LEU A 39 13.48 27.99 9.97
CA LEU A 39 13.72 26.87 9.09
C LEU A 39 14.54 27.29 7.87
N GLU A 40 15.51 26.46 7.51
CA GLU A 40 16.41 26.70 6.39
C GLU A 40 15.75 26.50 5.02
N LYS A 41 16.33 27.09 4.04
CA LYS A 41 15.90 27.71 2.80
C LYS A 41 15.35 26.82 1.66
N ASN A 42 15.29 25.54 1.69
CA ASN A 42 15.05 24.75 0.47
C ASN A 42 13.75 23.93 0.51
N ALA A 43 12.81 24.26 1.36
CA ALA A 43 11.59 23.52 1.56
C ALA A 43 10.63 23.51 0.34
N LEU A 44 10.74 24.47 -0.57
CA LEU A 44 9.76 24.65 -1.66
C LEU A 44 9.91 23.68 -2.84
N GLU A 45 11.05 23.03 -2.99
CA GLU A 45 11.33 22.20 -4.17
C GLU A 45 10.86 20.75 -4.07
N ASN A 46 10.51 20.28 -2.86
CA ASN A 46 10.30 18.86 -2.59
C ASN A 46 8.94 18.51 -1.97
N ILE A 47 7.98 19.41 -2.02
CA ILE A 47 6.65 19.15 -1.47
C ILE A 47 5.98 18.01 -2.24
N SER A 48 5.66 16.92 -1.56
CA SER A 48 4.87 15.81 -2.06
C SER A 48 5.30 15.26 -3.43
N ILE A 49 6.60 15.21 -3.71
CA ILE A 49 7.15 14.61 -4.92
C ILE A 49 7.75 13.24 -4.58
N ALA A 50 7.28 12.18 -5.26
CA ALA A 50 7.82 10.84 -5.12
C ALA A 50 9.30 10.80 -5.56
N GLY A 51 10.12 9.97 -4.90
CA GLY A 51 11.55 9.81 -5.19
C GLY A 51 12.43 10.97 -4.71
N LYS A 52 11.91 11.99 -4.05
CA LYS A 52 12.74 13.06 -3.47
C LYS A 52 13.26 12.70 -2.08
N LYS A 53 14.43 13.28 -1.74
CA LYS A 53 15.15 12.98 -0.50
C LYS A 53 14.54 13.62 0.75
N SER A 54 13.62 14.56 0.57
CA SER A 54 12.97 15.27 1.66
C SER A 54 11.50 15.48 1.39
N ILE A 55 10.75 15.73 2.46
CA ILE A 55 9.38 16.21 2.43
C ILE A 55 9.33 17.60 3.02
N SER A 56 8.47 18.45 2.46
CA SER A 56 8.22 19.80 3.01
C SER A 56 6.82 19.82 3.61
N ILE A 57 6.74 20.27 4.82
CA ILE A 57 5.50 20.49 5.54
C ILE A 57 5.37 21.97 5.86
N PRO A 58 4.18 22.52 6.19
CA PRO A 58 4.00 23.93 6.48
C PRO A 58 4.93 24.47 7.56
N LEU A 59 5.36 23.62 8.46
CA LEU A 59 6.23 23.96 9.60
C LEU A 59 7.72 23.65 9.37
N GLY A 60 8.10 23.04 8.24
CA GLY A 60 9.49 22.72 8.01
C GLY A 60 9.77 21.71 6.92
N GLN A 61 11.03 21.35 6.79
CA GLN A 61 11.53 20.31 5.92
C GLN A 61 12.06 19.16 6.76
N ILE A 62 11.77 17.94 6.36
CA ILE A 62 12.29 16.71 6.96
C ILE A 62 12.97 15.90 5.85
N ASP A 63 14.21 15.52 6.07
CA ASP A 63 14.91 14.61 5.18
C ASP A 63 14.36 13.18 5.34
N ILE A 64 14.16 12.49 4.22
CA ILE A 64 13.75 11.08 4.22
C ILE A 64 14.89 10.23 4.77
N THR A 65 14.70 9.70 5.98
CA THR A 65 15.69 8.87 6.67
C THR A 65 15.51 7.38 6.38
N ARG A 66 14.26 6.93 6.15
CA ARG A 66 13.92 5.56 5.79
C ARG A 66 13.61 5.47 4.30
N LYS A 67 14.61 5.06 3.52
CA LYS A 67 14.46 4.85 2.08
C LYS A 67 14.14 3.40 1.78
N VAL A 68 13.21 3.20 0.85
CA VAL A 68 12.89 1.88 0.30
C VAL A 68 13.96 1.48 -0.70
N LYS A 69 14.46 0.25 -0.59
CA LYS A 69 15.49 -0.33 -1.47
C LYS A 69 14.91 -1.32 -2.46
N SER A 70 13.94 -2.11 -2.01
CA SER A 70 13.27 -3.10 -2.85
C SER A 70 11.81 -3.29 -2.44
N LEU A 71 10.99 -3.76 -3.38
CA LEU A 71 9.63 -4.19 -3.15
C LEU A 71 9.41 -5.56 -3.81
N ASN A 72 9.07 -6.56 -3.01
CA ASN A 72 8.60 -7.85 -3.51
C ASN A 72 7.07 -7.89 -3.45
N VAL A 73 6.43 -8.05 -4.60
CA VAL A 73 4.98 -8.21 -4.71
C VAL A 73 4.67 -9.71 -4.82
N TYR A 74 3.86 -10.23 -3.89
CA TYR A 74 3.38 -11.61 -3.88
C TYR A 74 1.91 -11.62 -4.24
N PHE A 75 1.62 -12.03 -5.47
CA PHE A 75 0.27 -12.09 -6.01
C PHE A 75 -0.25 -13.53 -5.91
N ARG A 76 -1.37 -13.74 -5.22
CA ARG A 76 -2.01 -15.06 -5.13
C ARG A 76 -3.06 -15.19 -6.21
N SER A 77 -3.04 -16.28 -6.98
CA SER A 77 -4.03 -16.55 -8.01
C SER A 77 -4.63 -17.95 -7.90
N CYS A 78 -5.92 -18.04 -8.22
CA CYS A 78 -6.63 -19.28 -8.35
C CYS A 78 -7.81 -19.15 -9.32
N SER A 79 -7.79 -19.86 -10.45
CA SER A 79 -8.87 -19.81 -11.43
C SER A 79 -10.02 -20.79 -11.16
N LYS A 80 -9.76 -21.86 -10.41
CA LYS A 80 -10.71 -22.98 -10.27
C LYS A 80 -11.69 -22.82 -9.11
N VAL A 81 -11.45 -21.90 -8.18
CA VAL A 81 -12.28 -21.75 -7.00
C VAL A 81 -13.30 -20.67 -7.21
N ASN A 82 -14.57 -21.05 -7.17
CA ASN A 82 -15.65 -20.09 -6.99
C ASN A 82 -15.60 -19.50 -5.57
N LEU A 83 -16.19 -18.31 -5.40
CA LEU A 83 -16.20 -17.64 -4.10
C LEU A 83 -16.50 -18.64 -2.97
N TRP A 84 -15.68 -18.60 -1.94
CA TRP A 84 -15.70 -19.42 -0.76
C TRP A 84 -17.04 -19.46 -0.04
N ASN A 85 -17.85 -18.43 -0.21
CA ASN A 85 -19.17 -18.37 0.35
C ASN A 85 -20.18 -18.02 -0.76
N GLN A 86 -21.17 -18.87 -1.01
CA GLN A 86 -22.22 -18.68 -2.02
C GLN A 86 -23.03 -17.40 -1.84
N ASN A 87 -22.96 -16.78 -0.66
CA ASN A 87 -23.66 -15.52 -0.36
C ASN A 87 -22.81 -14.26 -0.72
N LYS A 88 -21.59 -14.41 -1.24
CA LYS A 88 -20.77 -13.29 -1.64
C LYS A 88 -20.98 -12.96 -3.11
N GLU A 89 -21.59 -11.82 -3.38
CA GLU A 89 -21.77 -11.33 -4.74
C GLU A 89 -20.51 -10.62 -5.21
N ARG A 90 -20.11 -10.90 -6.45
CA ARG A 90 -19.09 -10.14 -7.14
C ARG A 90 -19.63 -8.80 -7.62
N THR A 91 -18.75 -7.80 -7.68
CA THR A 91 -19.11 -6.44 -8.09
C THR A 91 -19.54 -6.35 -9.55
N PHE A 92 -18.93 -7.17 -10.42
CA PHE A 92 -19.13 -7.14 -11.87
C PHE A 92 -19.57 -8.52 -12.36
N GLU A 93 -20.39 -8.52 -13.43
CA GLU A 93 -20.76 -9.76 -14.12
C GLU A 93 -19.59 -10.26 -14.98
N ALA A 94 -18.68 -11.00 -14.36
CA ALA A 94 -17.52 -11.59 -15.00
C ALA A 94 -17.15 -12.92 -14.35
N ASN A 95 -16.42 -13.78 -15.06
CA ASN A 95 -15.89 -15.01 -14.51
C ASN A 95 -14.66 -14.75 -13.61
N LYS A 96 -14.27 -15.74 -12.82
CA LYS A 96 -13.14 -15.63 -11.89
C LYS A 96 -11.83 -15.31 -12.61
N ASP A 97 -11.59 -15.88 -13.78
CA ASP A 97 -10.38 -15.68 -14.58
C ASP A 97 -10.23 -14.22 -15.00
N GLU A 98 -11.35 -13.58 -15.39
CA GLU A 98 -11.34 -12.18 -15.79
C GLU A 98 -10.98 -11.28 -14.61
N TYR A 99 -11.52 -11.55 -13.41
CA TYR A 99 -11.13 -10.82 -12.19
C TYR A 99 -9.65 -10.94 -11.92
N ALA A 100 -9.12 -12.15 -11.90
CA ALA A 100 -7.73 -12.41 -11.59
C ALA A 100 -6.78 -11.80 -12.65
N LEU A 101 -7.13 -11.90 -13.93
CA LEU A 101 -6.32 -11.29 -15.00
C LEU A 101 -6.36 -9.76 -14.96
N ARG A 102 -7.52 -9.12 -14.71
CA ARG A 102 -7.61 -7.66 -14.54
C ARG A 102 -6.87 -7.19 -13.30
N SER A 103 -6.95 -7.94 -12.20
CA SER A 103 -6.17 -7.69 -11.00
C SER A 103 -4.67 -7.71 -11.29
N LEU A 104 -4.19 -8.78 -11.92
CA LEU A 104 -2.79 -8.90 -12.35
C LEU A 104 -2.38 -7.75 -13.29
N TYR A 105 -3.21 -7.42 -14.29
CA TYR A 105 -2.93 -6.34 -15.21
C TYR A 105 -2.80 -5.00 -14.51
N SER A 106 -3.68 -4.71 -13.55
CA SER A 106 -3.64 -3.49 -12.76
C SER A 106 -2.35 -3.35 -11.95
N ILE A 107 -1.89 -4.43 -11.32
CA ILE A 107 -0.61 -4.47 -10.60
C ILE A 107 0.57 -4.25 -11.54
N LEU A 108 0.59 -4.91 -12.70
CA LEU A 108 1.66 -4.74 -13.69
C LEU A 108 1.74 -3.28 -14.18
N LYS A 109 0.61 -2.63 -14.45
CA LYS A 109 0.55 -1.20 -14.79
C LYS A 109 1.13 -0.36 -13.66
N SER A 110 0.73 -0.63 -12.42
CA SER A 110 1.18 0.13 -11.26
C SER A 110 2.68 -0.04 -10.97
N ILE A 111 3.23 -1.25 -11.11
CA ILE A 111 4.67 -1.50 -11.03
C ILE A 111 5.41 -0.74 -12.14
N ASN A 112 4.95 -0.85 -13.38
CA ASN A 112 5.57 -0.18 -14.52
C ASN A 112 5.55 1.35 -14.37
N TYR A 113 4.44 1.92 -13.85
CA TYR A 113 4.35 3.35 -13.53
C TYR A 113 5.36 3.75 -12.45
N SER A 114 5.52 2.90 -11.43
CA SER A 114 6.43 3.16 -10.31
C SER A 114 7.90 3.12 -10.72
N LYS A 115 8.30 2.18 -11.57
CA LYS A 115 9.66 2.07 -12.14
C LYS A 115 10.11 3.33 -12.86
N LYS A 116 9.18 4.09 -13.48
CA LYS A 116 9.50 5.37 -14.14
C LYS A 116 9.85 6.49 -13.16
N ASN A 117 9.49 6.37 -11.90
CA ASN A 117 9.68 7.39 -10.87
C ASN A 117 10.73 7.00 -9.83
N PHE A 118 10.96 5.70 -9.64
CA PHE A 118 11.90 5.12 -8.69
C PHE A 118 12.91 4.25 -9.44
N ASN A 119 13.93 4.87 -10.03
CA ASN A 119 14.97 4.16 -10.77
C ASN A 119 15.88 3.30 -9.88
N GLU A 120 15.94 3.59 -8.58
CA GLU A 120 16.85 2.94 -7.60
C GLU A 120 16.16 1.79 -6.84
N ILE A 121 14.83 1.60 -7.00
CA ILE A 121 14.08 0.58 -6.27
C ILE A 121 13.91 -0.66 -7.15
N ASN A 122 14.42 -1.78 -6.67
CA ASN A 122 14.18 -3.07 -7.32
C ASN A 122 12.77 -3.58 -6.98
N ILE A 123 11.93 -3.82 -8.01
CA ILE A 123 10.57 -4.34 -7.84
C ILE A 123 10.46 -5.68 -8.55
N LYS A 124 10.15 -6.74 -7.78
CA LYS A 124 9.93 -8.10 -8.27
C LYS A 124 8.48 -8.54 -8.01
N LEU A 125 7.91 -9.28 -8.97
CA LEU A 125 6.57 -9.88 -8.86
C LEU A 125 6.69 -11.41 -8.82
N SER A 126 6.24 -12.03 -7.73
CA SER A 126 6.10 -13.49 -7.60
C SER A 126 4.62 -13.83 -7.57
N ILE A 127 4.16 -14.64 -8.53
CA ILE A 127 2.78 -15.11 -8.61
C ILE A 127 2.74 -16.52 -8.00
N ILE A 128 1.93 -16.68 -6.96
CA ILE A 128 1.69 -17.97 -6.32
C ILE A 128 0.35 -18.51 -6.83
N ASP A 129 0.43 -19.51 -7.70
CA ASP A 129 -0.74 -20.08 -8.35
C ASP A 129 -1.23 -21.34 -7.65
N ASP A 130 -2.51 -21.33 -7.29
CA ASP A 130 -3.20 -22.46 -6.67
C ASP A 130 -3.98 -23.28 -7.72
N ASN A 131 -3.25 -24.12 -8.45
CA ASN A 131 -3.82 -25.10 -9.39
C ASN A 131 -4.78 -24.54 -10.44
N SER A 132 -4.50 -23.35 -10.98
CA SER A 132 -5.27 -22.78 -12.08
C SER A 132 -5.23 -23.65 -13.34
N SER A 133 -6.11 -23.38 -14.30
CA SER A 133 -6.12 -24.06 -15.59
C SER A 133 -4.89 -23.71 -16.43
N ASP A 134 -4.46 -24.61 -17.30
CA ASP A 134 -3.32 -24.35 -18.22
C ASP A 134 -3.60 -23.13 -19.11
N GLU A 135 -4.83 -22.95 -19.55
CA GLU A 135 -5.26 -21.79 -20.33
C GLU A 135 -5.07 -20.49 -19.55
N PHE A 136 -5.48 -20.46 -18.29
CA PHE A 136 -5.31 -19.29 -17.43
C PHE A 136 -3.83 -18.98 -17.21
N ILE A 137 -2.99 -19.98 -16.95
CA ILE A 137 -1.53 -19.82 -16.82
C ILE A 137 -0.91 -19.25 -18.11
N GLN A 138 -1.34 -19.72 -19.29
CA GLN A 138 -0.86 -19.18 -20.56
C GLN A 138 -1.28 -17.72 -20.75
N ASN A 139 -2.50 -17.35 -20.37
CA ASN A 139 -2.98 -15.98 -20.42
C ASN A 139 -2.18 -15.07 -19.47
N MET A 140 -1.86 -15.53 -18.25
CA MET A 140 -0.95 -14.81 -17.34
C MET A 140 0.43 -14.60 -17.96
N LYS A 141 1.06 -15.64 -18.51
CA LYS A 141 2.38 -15.55 -19.18
C LYS A 141 2.36 -14.56 -20.34
N LYS A 142 1.33 -14.60 -21.17
CA LYS A 142 1.14 -13.65 -22.26
C LYS A 142 0.98 -12.21 -21.76
N LEU A 143 0.33 -12.01 -20.62
CA LEU A 143 0.18 -10.70 -19.99
C LEU A 143 1.50 -10.20 -19.43
N LEU A 144 2.23 -11.03 -18.69
CA LEU A 144 3.54 -10.73 -18.12
C LEU A 144 4.55 -10.32 -19.19
N SER A 145 4.55 -10.99 -20.34
CA SER A 145 5.50 -10.70 -21.44
C SER A 145 5.34 -9.29 -22.06
N LYS A 146 4.24 -8.58 -21.76
CA LYS A 146 4.03 -7.20 -22.22
C LYS A 146 4.77 -6.16 -21.37
N PHE A 147 5.34 -6.57 -20.23
CA PHE A 147 5.96 -5.66 -19.26
C PHE A 147 7.40 -6.08 -18.96
N ASP A 148 8.30 -5.10 -18.88
CA ASP A 148 9.67 -5.30 -18.43
C ASP A 148 9.72 -5.26 -16.88
N ILE A 149 9.28 -6.37 -16.27
CA ILE A 149 9.22 -6.54 -14.81
C ILE A 149 9.84 -7.90 -14.48
N ASP A 150 10.74 -7.94 -13.51
CA ASP A 150 11.24 -9.20 -12.96
C ASP A 150 10.08 -9.98 -12.34
N ASN A 151 9.80 -11.17 -12.88
CA ASN A 151 8.63 -11.94 -12.46
C ASN A 151 8.86 -13.45 -12.51
N GLU A 152 8.09 -14.16 -11.69
CA GLU A 152 8.06 -15.61 -11.66
C GLU A 152 6.65 -16.12 -11.36
N ILE A 153 6.30 -17.33 -11.83
CA ILE A 153 5.07 -18.05 -11.48
C ILE A 153 5.47 -19.32 -10.73
N ILE A 154 4.97 -19.45 -9.51
CA ILE A 154 5.23 -20.57 -8.62
C ILE A 154 3.91 -21.29 -8.37
N SER A 155 3.78 -22.52 -8.89
CA SER A 155 2.58 -23.33 -8.63
C SER A 155 2.71 -24.06 -7.29
N LEU A 156 1.61 -24.11 -6.53
CA LEU A 156 1.53 -24.93 -5.33
C LEU A 156 1.68 -26.40 -5.68
N GLN A 157 2.45 -27.14 -4.88
CA GLN A 157 2.62 -28.57 -5.07
C GLN A 157 1.40 -29.32 -4.53
N LYS A 158 1.06 -30.46 -5.14
CA LYS A 158 -0.08 -31.30 -4.73
C LYS A 158 -0.06 -31.73 -3.26
N ASN A 159 1.13 -31.81 -2.65
CA ASN A 159 1.31 -32.13 -1.23
C ASN A 159 1.14 -30.91 -0.32
N GLU A 160 1.11 -29.71 -0.87
CA GLU A 160 0.86 -28.45 -0.14
C GLU A 160 -0.63 -28.10 -0.12
N VAL A 161 -1.45 -28.79 -0.92
CA VAL A 161 -2.87 -28.54 -1.12
C VAL A 161 -3.67 -29.73 -0.67
N THR A 162 -4.58 -29.55 0.27
CA THR A 162 -5.61 -30.53 0.61
C THR A 162 -6.79 -30.40 -0.36
N GLN A 163 -7.72 -31.36 -0.35
CA GLN A 163 -8.92 -31.31 -1.21
C GLN A 163 -9.93 -30.23 -0.75
N ASP A 164 -9.76 -29.67 0.42
CA ASP A 164 -10.61 -28.60 0.94
C ASP A 164 -10.15 -27.23 0.38
N VAL A 165 -11.08 -26.50 -0.21
CA VAL A 165 -10.86 -25.14 -0.76
C VAL A 165 -10.32 -24.17 0.30
N LYS A 166 -10.77 -24.35 1.53
CA LYS A 166 -10.32 -23.54 2.68
C LYS A 166 -8.84 -23.75 2.93
N ASP A 167 -8.42 -25.00 3.00
CA ASP A 167 -7.04 -25.38 3.24
C ASP A 167 -6.11 -24.94 2.11
N SER A 168 -6.58 -25.00 0.85
CA SER A 168 -5.86 -24.53 -0.32
C SER A 168 -5.60 -23.01 -0.24
N ASN A 169 -6.60 -22.22 0.13
CA ASN A 169 -6.43 -20.78 0.33
C ASN A 169 -5.36 -20.48 1.39
N PHE A 170 -5.41 -21.13 2.55
CA PHE A 170 -4.42 -20.92 3.61
C PHE A 170 -3.03 -21.45 3.23
N ALA A 171 -2.95 -22.54 2.48
CA ALA A 171 -1.69 -23.04 1.93
C ALA A 171 -1.02 -21.99 1.03
N SER A 172 -1.80 -21.33 0.16
CA SER A 172 -1.29 -20.26 -0.71
C SER A 172 -0.81 -19.05 0.09
N ILE A 173 -1.52 -18.64 1.14
CA ILE A 173 -1.10 -17.56 2.06
C ILE A 173 0.22 -17.94 2.74
N LYS A 174 0.28 -19.14 3.32
CA LYS A 174 1.48 -19.65 4.00
C LYS A 174 2.69 -19.68 3.06
N LYS A 175 2.48 -20.11 1.82
CA LYS A 175 3.54 -20.12 0.78
C LYS A 175 4.05 -18.72 0.49
N CYS A 176 3.15 -17.74 0.29
CA CYS A 176 3.52 -16.33 0.10
C CYS A 176 4.38 -15.81 1.26
N TYR A 177 3.94 -16.05 2.50
CA TYR A 177 4.66 -15.57 3.68
C TYR A 177 6.04 -16.23 3.83
N THR A 178 6.14 -17.54 3.56
CA THR A 178 7.40 -18.28 3.61
C THR A 178 8.39 -17.73 2.58
N LEU A 179 7.95 -17.60 1.32
CA LEU A 179 8.80 -17.06 0.25
C LEU A 179 9.20 -15.60 0.53
N ALA A 180 8.28 -14.80 1.07
CA ALA A 180 8.60 -13.42 1.47
C ALA A 180 9.64 -13.38 2.58
N LYS A 181 9.55 -14.31 3.55
CA LYS A 181 10.55 -14.41 4.62
C LYS A 181 11.92 -14.85 4.12
N GLU A 182 11.98 -15.67 3.10
CA GLU A 182 13.23 -16.19 2.55
C GLU A 182 13.87 -15.20 1.56
N ASN A 183 13.09 -14.61 0.67
CA ASN A 183 13.59 -13.95 -0.54
C ASN A 183 13.45 -12.43 -0.55
N SER A 184 12.69 -11.82 0.38
CA SER A 184 12.53 -10.37 0.40
C SER A 184 13.55 -9.70 1.28
N GLU A 185 13.98 -8.50 0.87
CA GLU A 185 15.01 -7.74 1.59
C GLU A 185 14.45 -6.53 2.33
N ASP A 186 13.41 -5.86 1.78
CA ASP A 186 12.90 -4.61 2.34
C ASP A 186 11.35 -4.61 2.42
N LEU A 187 10.64 -4.07 1.44
CA LEU A 187 9.18 -4.04 1.46
C LEU A 187 8.59 -5.26 0.78
N ILE A 188 7.44 -5.67 1.28
CA ILE A 188 6.67 -6.82 0.83
C ILE A 188 5.22 -6.39 0.67
N TYR A 189 4.64 -6.67 -0.49
CA TYR A 189 3.24 -6.40 -0.76
C TYR A 189 2.52 -7.70 -1.11
N PHE A 190 1.59 -8.12 -0.26
CA PHE A 190 0.72 -9.27 -0.49
C PHE A 190 -0.54 -8.82 -1.20
N VAL A 191 -0.95 -9.55 -2.24
CA VAL A 191 -2.07 -9.19 -3.12
C VAL A 191 -2.94 -10.41 -3.41
N GLU A 192 -4.25 -10.25 -3.25
CA GLU A 192 -5.28 -11.21 -3.65
C GLU A 192 -5.78 -10.90 -5.05
N ASP A 193 -6.23 -11.92 -5.79
CA ASP A 193 -6.57 -11.83 -7.22
C ASP A 193 -7.95 -11.20 -7.50
N ASP A 194 -8.59 -10.61 -6.51
CA ASP A 194 -9.83 -9.84 -6.62
C ASP A 194 -9.68 -8.36 -6.25
N TYR A 195 -8.42 -7.88 -6.15
CA TYR A 195 -8.11 -6.46 -5.98
C TYR A 195 -7.66 -5.83 -7.30
N ILE A 196 -8.35 -4.77 -7.74
CA ILE A 196 -7.95 -4.00 -8.92
C ILE A 196 -7.39 -2.65 -8.48
N HIS A 197 -6.18 -2.36 -8.93
CA HIS A 197 -5.37 -1.23 -8.46
C HIS A 197 -5.47 -0.02 -9.40
N ASP A 198 -5.40 1.17 -8.81
CA ASP A 198 -5.09 2.40 -9.52
C ASP A 198 -3.63 2.35 -10.03
N GLU A 199 -3.36 2.92 -11.19
CA GLU A 199 -2.02 2.94 -11.79
C GLU A 199 -0.95 3.53 -10.87
N ILE A 200 -1.30 4.50 -10.01
CA ILE A 200 -0.36 5.13 -9.08
C ILE A 200 -0.16 4.35 -7.78
N CYS A 201 -0.83 3.22 -7.57
CA CYS A 201 -0.92 2.54 -6.27
C CYS A 201 0.45 2.23 -5.67
N ILE A 202 1.31 1.52 -6.38
CA ILE A 202 2.65 1.13 -5.88
C ILE A 202 3.52 2.36 -5.61
N LEU A 203 3.51 3.34 -6.53
CA LEU A 203 4.25 4.59 -6.33
C LEU A 203 3.80 5.32 -5.06
N GLU A 204 2.49 5.46 -4.90
CA GLU A 204 1.90 6.16 -3.76
C GLU A 204 2.22 5.43 -2.43
N MET A 205 2.13 4.09 -2.41
CA MET A 205 2.49 3.30 -1.23
C MET A 205 3.95 3.45 -0.84
N ILE A 206 4.88 3.33 -1.79
CA ILE A 206 6.31 3.48 -1.53
C ILE A 206 6.62 4.87 -0.97
N ALA A 207 6.18 5.92 -1.67
CA ALA A 207 6.44 7.29 -1.26
C ALA A 207 5.81 7.63 0.10
N THR A 208 4.61 7.11 0.36
CA THR A 208 3.92 7.29 1.64
C THR A 208 4.61 6.55 2.76
N TYR A 209 5.05 5.31 2.50
CA TYR A 209 5.80 4.53 3.48
C TYR A 209 7.05 5.28 3.94
N GLU A 210 7.89 5.74 3.00
CA GLU A 210 9.10 6.51 3.31
C GLU A 210 8.81 7.75 4.17
N ARG A 211 7.73 8.47 3.87
CA ARG A 211 7.34 9.69 4.58
C ARG A 211 6.83 9.43 5.98
N ILE A 212 5.87 8.53 6.10
CA ILE A 212 5.23 8.26 7.40
C ILE A 212 6.24 7.62 8.35
N VAL A 213 7.04 6.65 7.88
CA VAL A 213 8.09 6.02 8.70
C VAL A 213 9.13 7.05 9.14
N THR A 214 9.54 7.97 8.26
CA THR A 214 10.46 9.05 8.62
C THR A 214 9.86 9.97 9.70
N GLN A 215 8.57 10.31 9.60
CA GLN A 215 7.89 11.19 10.56
C GLN A 215 7.64 10.51 11.90
N LEU A 216 7.25 9.25 11.89
CA LEU A 216 6.97 8.48 13.10
C LEU A 216 8.22 7.85 13.74
N ASN A 217 9.31 7.76 12.98
CA ASN A 217 10.51 6.98 13.35
C ASN A 217 10.15 5.54 13.77
N LYS A 218 9.21 4.93 13.05
CA LYS A 218 8.66 3.61 13.34
C LYS A 218 8.18 2.94 12.05
N GLU A 219 8.47 1.64 11.89
CA GLU A 219 7.95 0.84 10.78
C GLU A 219 6.41 0.78 10.85
N ILE A 220 5.77 0.74 9.68
CA ILE A 220 4.31 0.77 9.55
C ILE A 220 3.82 -0.34 8.62
N LEU A 221 2.51 -0.50 8.57
CA LEU A 221 1.85 -1.28 7.52
C LEU A 221 0.96 -0.35 6.68
N LEU A 222 0.73 -0.72 5.42
CA LEU A 222 -0.21 -0.01 4.55
C LEU A 222 -1.20 -1.00 3.95
N CYS A 223 -2.49 -0.66 3.93
CA CYS A 223 -3.44 -1.34 3.06
C CYS A 223 -3.85 -0.39 1.92
N PRO A 224 -4.07 -0.89 0.69
CA PRO A 224 -4.34 -0.03 -0.46
C PRO A 224 -5.80 0.44 -0.53
N THR A 225 -6.66 -0.09 0.33
CA THR A 225 -8.11 0.01 0.22
C THR A 225 -8.71 0.83 1.35
N ASP A 226 -9.55 1.79 0.98
CA ASP A 226 -10.37 2.58 1.88
C ASP A 226 -11.74 1.90 2.03
N TYR A 227 -11.86 1.04 3.02
CA TYR A 227 -13.07 0.21 3.20
C TYR A 227 -14.26 0.99 3.75
N PRO A 228 -15.50 0.58 3.40
CA PRO A 228 -16.72 1.20 3.89
C PRO A 228 -16.85 1.23 5.42
N TYR A 229 -16.35 0.23 6.14
CA TYR A 229 -16.45 0.20 7.61
C TYR A 229 -15.82 1.42 8.27
N LEU A 230 -14.79 2.00 7.67
CA LEU A 230 -14.11 3.19 8.17
C LEU A 230 -14.99 4.45 8.20
N TYR A 231 -16.19 4.37 7.60
CA TYR A 231 -17.20 5.44 7.58
C TYR A 231 -18.44 5.10 8.43
N ALA A 232 -18.48 3.90 9.00
CA ALA A 232 -19.60 3.44 9.83
C ALA A 232 -19.52 3.89 11.28
N SER A 233 -18.33 4.30 11.75
CA SER A 233 -18.08 4.80 13.09
C SER A 233 -17.36 6.15 13.06
N CYS A 234 -17.46 6.89 14.17
CA CYS A 234 -16.79 8.18 14.36
C CYS A 234 -15.54 8.03 15.23
N ASP A 235 -14.72 7.02 14.96
CA ASP A 235 -13.53 6.75 15.74
C ASP A 235 -12.44 7.80 15.50
N PRO A 236 -11.74 8.25 16.54
CA PRO A 236 -10.60 9.14 16.37
C PRO A 236 -9.51 8.50 15.50
N THR A 237 -9.01 9.24 14.52
CA THR A 237 -7.93 8.77 13.66
C THR A 237 -6.90 9.85 13.40
N TYR A 238 -5.70 9.44 13.01
CA TYR A 238 -4.65 10.33 12.54
C TYR A 238 -4.65 10.34 11.01
N ILE A 239 -4.47 11.52 10.42
CA ILE A 239 -4.38 11.71 8.98
C ILE A 239 -2.99 12.21 8.63
N PHE A 240 -2.33 11.51 7.72
CA PHE A 240 -1.03 11.87 7.16
C PHE A 240 -1.16 12.24 5.68
N LEU A 241 -0.31 13.15 5.24
CA LEU A 241 -0.14 13.42 3.82
C LEU A 241 0.84 12.40 3.23
N GLY A 242 0.35 11.58 2.30
CA GLY A 242 1.19 10.73 1.45
C GLY A 242 1.83 11.54 0.31
N ASN A 243 1.93 10.95 -0.87
CA ASN A 243 2.40 11.67 -2.05
C ASN A 243 1.27 12.46 -2.73
N LYS A 244 0.18 11.79 -3.11
CA LYS A 244 -1.02 12.38 -3.73
C LYS A 244 -2.30 12.15 -2.94
N LYS A 245 -2.25 11.30 -1.94
CA LYS A 245 -3.39 10.90 -1.12
C LYS A 245 -3.18 11.30 0.32
N HIS A 246 -4.30 11.45 1.04
CA HIS A 246 -4.27 11.43 2.49
C HIS A 246 -4.34 9.98 2.96
N TRP A 247 -3.75 9.72 4.12
CA TRP A 247 -3.73 8.39 4.71
C TRP A 247 -4.20 8.48 6.16
N ARG A 248 -5.14 7.62 6.52
CA ARG A 248 -5.63 7.53 7.91
C ARG A 248 -5.16 6.23 8.55
N LYS A 249 -4.95 6.30 9.88
CA LYS A 249 -4.74 5.09 10.66
C LYS A 249 -5.98 4.20 10.57
N THR A 250 -5.77 2.91 10.38
CA THR A 250 -6.80 1.87 10.39
C THR A 250 -6.42 0.75 11.34
N GLU A 251 -7.42 0.07 11.90
CA GLU A 251 -7.21 -1.04 12.83
C GLU A 251 -7.55 -2.40 12.20
N GLN A 252 -8.12 -2.39 11.00
CA GLN A 252 -8.55 -3.59 10.30
C GLN A 252 -8.24 -3.49 8.80
N SER A 253 -7.86 -4.63 8.22
CA SER A 253 -7.76 -4.83 6.77
C SER A 253 -7.98 -6.29 6.43
N LEU A 254 -7.99 -6.62 5.13
CA LEU A 254 -7.99 -8.00 4.63
C LEU A 254 -6.57 -8.45 4.26
N GLY A 255 -6.45 -9.58 3.55
CA GLY A 255 -5.19 -10.21 3.16
C GLY A 255 -4.30 -9.44 2.18
N THR A 256 -4.78 -8.30 1.66
CA THR A 256 -4.02 -7.43 0.75
C THR A 256 -3.43 -6.24 1.53
N PHE A 257 -2.13 -6.30 1.80
CA PHE A 257 -1.42 -5.29 2.60
C PHE A 257 0.09 -5.26 2.31
N LEU A 258 0.73 -4.13 2.64
CA LEU A 258 2.17 -3.93 2.57
C LEU A 258 2.79 -3.95 3.96
N ILE A 259 3.90 -4.65 4.10
CA ILE A 259 4.66 -4.80 5.34
C ILE A 259 6.17 -4.74 5.05
N SER A 260 6.96 -4.26 6.01
CA SER A 260 8.42 -4.37 5.90
C SER A 260 8.93 -5.75 6.29
N LYS A 261 10.11 -6.12 5.80
CA LYS A 261 10.83 -7.32 6.21
C LYS A 261 11.09 -7.35 7.71
N ILE A 262 11.32 -6.19 8.31
CA ILE A 262 11.51 -6.03 9.75
C ILE A 262 10.26 -6.50 10.49
N ASN A 263 9.10 -5.91 10.15
CA ASN A 263 7.83 -6.27 10.78
C ASN A 263 7.40 -7.70 10.46
N LEU A 264 7.63 -8.19 9.24
CA LEU A 264 7.38 -9.59 8.90
C LEU A 264 8.14 -10.55 9.83
N ASN A 265 9.39 -10.27 10.13
CA ASN A 265 10.19 -11.11 11.03
C ASN A 265 9.72 -11.01 12.47
N ILE A 266 9.40 -9.80 12.97
CA ILE A 266 8.92 -9.57 14.35
C ILE A 266 7.59 -10.29 14.57
N TYR A 267 6.65 -10.16 13.62
CA TYR A 267 5.29 -10.66 13.72
C TYR A 267 5.07 -11.99 13.00
N TRP A 268 6.13 -12.74 12.75
CA TRP A 268 6.07 -14.02 12.02
C TRP A 268 5.03 -14.99 12.58
N LYS A 269 4.89 -15.10 13.91
CA LYS A 269 3.90 -15.96 14.54
C LYS A 269 2.46 -15.55 14.22
N ASN A 270 2.17 -14.25 14.22
CA ASN A 270 0.86 -13.74 13.87
C ASN A 270 0.52 -14.01 12.40
N LEU A 271 1.50 -13.83 11.51
CA LEU A 271 1.32 -14.14 10.07
C LEU A 271 1.08 -15.62 9.83
N LEU A 272 1.79 -16.52 10.53
CA LEU A 272 1.53 -17.95 10.46
C LEU A 272 0.16 -18.33 11.03
N GLN A 273 -0.28 -17.67 12.12
CA GLN A 273 -1.61 -17.88 12.69
C GLN A 273 -2.70 -17.45 11.69
N PHE A 274 -2.56 -16.29 11.01
CA PHE A 274 -3.45 -15.92 9.93
C PHE A 274 -3.47 -16.97 8.81
N ALA A 275 -2.30 -17.50 8.44
CA ALA A 275 -2.17 -18.53 7.40
C ALA A 275 -2.61 -19.94 7.85
N SER A 276 -2.96 -20.15 9.11
CA SER A 276 -3.53 -21.42 9.59
C SER A 276 -5.05 -21.48 9.46
N GLY A 277 -5.71 -20.33 9.37
CA GLY A 277 -7.16 -20.22 9.34
C GLY A 277 -7.88 -20.64 10.60
N GLU A 278 -7.17 -20.66 11.73
CA GLU A 278 -7.73 -21.06 13.03
C GLU A 278 -8.53 -19.94 13.70
N ASP A 279 -8.28 -18.68 13.35
CA ASP A 279 -9.00 -17.54 13.89
C ASP A 279 -10.37 -17.35 13.21
N ASP A 280 -11.34 -16.80 13.96
CA ASP A 280 -12.62 -16.31 13.44
C ASP A 280 -12.92 -14.91 14.03
N PRO A 281 -12.93 -13.84 13.26
CA PRO A 281 -12.63 -13.79 11.81
C PRO A 281 -11.14 -14.11 11.50
N GLY A 282 -10.89 -14.65 10.32
CA GLY A 282 -9.54 -15.09 9.90
C GLY A 282 -8.46 -14.03 10.04
N GLU A 283 -8.80 -12.75 9.85
CA GLU A 283 -7.88 -11.62 9.90
C GLU A 283 -7.52 -11.16 11.32
N LEU A 284 -8.07 -11.76 12.37
CA LEU A 284 -7.83 -11.34 13.76
C LEU A 284 -6.34 -11.34 14.12
N ALA A 285 -5.57 -12.33 13.64
CA ALA A 285 -4.14 -12.39 13.89
C ALA A 285 -3.39 -11.22 13.25
N LEU A 286 -3.84 -10.74 12.08
CA LEU A 286 -3.30 -9.58 11.40
C LEU A 286 -3.67 -8.29 12.16
N HIS A 287 -4.92 -8.16 12.61
CA HIS A 287 -5.39 -7.00 13.38
C HIS A 287 -4.61 -6.85 14.71
N LYS A 288 -4.21 -7.93 15.36
CA LYS A 288 -3.30 -7.90 16.53
C LYS A 288 -1.92 -7.29 16.23
N ILE A 289 -1.48 -7.33 14.98
CA ILE A 289 -0.25 -6.61 14.56
C ILE A 289 -0.53 -5.11 14.56
N TYR A 290 -1.70 -4.66 14.06
CA TYR A 290 -2.07 -3.25 13.96
C TYR A 290 -2.27 -2.56 15.32
N GLU A 291 -2.57 -3.32 16.37
CA GLU A 291 -2.57 -2.83 17.76
C GLU A 291 -1.17 -2.34 18.19
N LYS A 292 -0.11 -2.94 17.66
CA LYS A 292 1.28 -2.67 18.03
C LYS A 292 1.99 -1.78 17.01
N GLU A 293 1.75 -2.02 15.72
CA GLU A 293 2.33 -1.28 14.61
C GLU A 293 1.23 -0.58 13.81
N PRO A 294 1.33 0.74 13.58
CA PRO A 294 0.27 1.46 12.89
C PRO A 294 0.11 0.97 11.45
N CYS A 295 -1.14 0.69 11.08
CA CYS A 295 -1.54 0.45 9.71
C CYS A 295 -2.26 1.67 9.16
N PHE A 296 -2.04 2.00 7.89
CA PHE A 296 -2.68 3.15 7.25
C PHE A 296 -3.39 2.75 5.96
N SER A 297 -4.50 3.42 5.71
CA SER A 297 -5.37 3.27 4.55
C SER A 297 -5.46 4.60 3.79
N PRO A 298 -5.42 4.62 2.45
CA PRO A 298 -5.47 5.85 1.65
C PRO A 298 -6.87 6.44 1.57
N ILE A 299 -6.98 7.75 1.40
CA ILE A 299 -8.24 8.46 1.15
C ILE A 299 -8.07 9.32 -0.11
N PRO A 300 -8.83 9.06 -1.17
CA PRO A 300 -9.63 7.88 -1.48
C PRO A 300 -8.74 6.66 -1.81
N SER A 301 -9.37 5.49 -1.90
CA SER A 301 -8.75 4.19 -2.14
C SER A 301 -7.77 4.18 -3.33
N LEU A 302 -6.76 3.32 -3.24
CA LEU A 302 -5.80 3.00 -4.32
C LEU A 302 -6.09 1.65 -4.98
N ALA A 303 -6.93 0.84 -4.38
CA ALA A 303 -7.42 -0.39 -4.95
C ALA A 303 -8.86 -0.62 -4.56
N ILE A 304 -9.60 -1.33 -5.42
CA ILE A 304 -10.95 -1.80 -5.12
C ILE A 304 -10.93 -3.29 -4.84
N HIS A 305 -11.56 -3.68 -3.74
CA HIS A 305 -11.87 -5.08 -3.46
C HIS A 305 -13.14 -5.47 -4.19
N CYS A 306 -13.04 -6.38 -5.15
CA CYS A 306 -14.13 -6.71 -6.07
C CYS A 306 -15.01 -7.88 -5.60
N ALA A 307 -14.80 -8.37 -4.38
CA ALA A 307 -15.64 -9.38 -3.78
C ALA A 307 -16.58 -8.77 -2.73
N ASN A 308 -17.76 -9.37 -2.59
CA ASN A 308 -18.71 -9.06 -1.52
C ASN A 308 -19.13 -7.57 -1.44
N ILE A 309 -19.73 -7.09 -2.50
CA ILE A 309 -20.16 -5.69 -2.70
C ILE A 309 -20.94 -5.10 -1.50
N ASN A 310 -21.74 -5.91 -0.83
CA ASN A 310 -22.59 -5.49 0.30
C ASN A 310 -21.88 -5.61 1.67
N SER A 311 -20.60 -5.94 1.69
CA SER A 311 -19.83 -6.06 2.92
C SER A 311 -19.27 -4.72 3.39
N ILE A 312 -18.99 -4.64 4.68
CA ILE A 312 -18.20 -3.55 5.27
C ILE A 312 -16.77 -3.47 4.70
N TYR A 313 -16.32 -4.52 4.02
CA TYR A 313 -15.06 -4.60 3.28
C TYR A 313 -15.28 -4.62 1.75
N GLY A 314 -16.44 -4.22 1.28
CA GLY A 314 -16.79 -4.17 -0.14
C GLY A 314 -16.18 -2.97 -0.86
N ILE A 315 -16.96 -2.40 -1.79
CA ILE A 315 -16.51 -1.30 -2.64
C ILE A 315 -16.22 -0.05 -1.83
N SER A 316 -15.03 0.50 -2.06
CA SER A 316 -14.60 1.76 -1.47
C SER A 316 -15.48 2.94 -1.92
N PRO A 317 -15.83 3.87 -1.01
CA PRO A 317 -16.54 5.07 -1.37
C PRO A 317 -15.67 6.06 -2.13
N ASN A 318 -16.31 7.04 -2.79
CA ASN A 318 -15.65 8.19 -3.42
C ASN A 318 -14.63 7.86 -4.53
N ILE A 319 -14.75 6.70 -5.16
CA ILE A 319 -13.98 6.34 -6.36
C ILE A 319 -14.91 5.82 -7.44
N ASN A 320 -14.51 5.99 -8.69
CA ASN A 320 -15.22 5.43 -9.83
C ASN A 320 -14.72 4.00 -10.09
N TRP A 321 -15.30 3.03 -9.38
CA TRP A 321 -14.94 1.62 -9.47
C TRP A 321 -15.23 1.02 -10.86
N GLN A 322 -16.29 1.47 -11.55
CA GLN A 322 -16.58 1.05 -12.92
C GLN A 322 -15.45 1.48 -13.86
N LYS A 323 -15.00 2.73 -13.75
CA LYS A 323 -13.86 3.21 -14.56
C LYS A 323 -12.59 2.41 -14.29
N ILE A 324 -12.27 2.10 -13.02
CA ILE A 324 -11.10 1.29 -12.68
C ILE A 324 -11.20 -0.11 -13.29
N TRP A 325 -12.39 -0.72 -13.26
CA TRP A 325 -12.64 -1.99 -13.92
C TRP A 325 -12.42 -1.93 -15.43
N ASP A 326 -12.99 -0.91 -16.10
CA ASP A 326 -12.91 -0.76 -17.55
C ASP A 326 -11.50 -0.40 -18.04
N ASP A 327 -10.78 0.44 -17.29
CA ASP A 327 -9.39 0.80 -17.58
C ASP A 327 -8.42 -0.39 -17.50
N ASN A 328 -8.82 -1.49 -16.85
CA ASN A 328 -8.04 -2.72 -16.70
C ASN A 328 -8.58 -3.89 -17.55
N LYS A 329 -9.36 -3.60 -18.59
CA LYS A 329 -9.73 -4.58 -19.60
C LYS A 329 -8.50 -5.03 -20.38
N ILE A 330 -8.38 -6.37 -20.61
CA ILE A 330 -7.23 -7.01 -21.27
C ILE A 330 -7.49 -7.21 -22.75
#